data_e25fd6d4a0d65ac50f9f9da7e59fb1f6
#
_entry.id   e25fd6d4a0d65ac50f9f9da7e59fb1f6
#
_cell.length_a   1.000
_cell.length_b   1.000
_cell.length_c   1.000
_cell.angle_alpha   90.00
_cell.angle_beta   90.00
_cell.angle_gamma   90.00
#
_symmetry.space_group_name_H-M   'P 1'
#
loop_
_entity.id
_entity.type
_entity.pdbx_description
1 polymer ?
#
loop_
_entity_poly.entity_id
_entity_poly.type
_entity_poly.pdbx_seq_one_letter_code
_entity_poly.pdbx_strand_id
1 'polypeptide(L)'
;MENKVLAVVEGFEITDQDLDLIIGKYPEDKREYLSTEDGKKKLLEQTIGFELLNKFGEEVELNKTDEFKIAMESYSKELLIQMAMNKVLSEVTITDVDAQKYYDKNKDMFREQPTVSAKHILVEKEEEAKKIKSEIDAGEITFEKAAMKYSTCPSNADGGSLGVFGRGMMVPEFEEVAFNSEVNVVTEPVKTQFGYHLILVDAKNDTKIKEFEEVKEPILQQLNQEAQYNKYQDVLKDLEGKYKVQRMQ
;
A
#
# COMPACT_ATOMS: atom_id res chain seq x y z
N MET A 1 -5.94 -31.33 -23.40
CA MET A 1 -6.50 -30.69 -24.62
C MET A 1 -5.44 -30.87 -25.69
N GLU A 2 -5.81 -31.30 -26.90
CA GLU A 2 -4.85 -31.36 -28.01
C GLU A 2 -4.41 -29.93 -28.33
N ASN A 3 -3.09 -29.71 -28.45
CA ASN A 3 -2.50 -28.45 -28.77
C ASN A 3 -2.79 -28.13 -30.26
N LYS A 4 -3.72 -27.20 -30.52
CA LYS A 4 -4.18 -26.89 -31.88
C LYS A 4 -3.17 -26.02 -32.59
N VAL A 5 -2.62 -26.44 -33.72
CA VAL A 5 -1.80 -25.60 -34.58
C VAL A 5 -2.70 -24.58 -35.28
N LEU A 6 -2.36 -23.31 -35.15
CA LEU A 6 -3.10 -22.18 -35.71
C LEU A 6 -2.45 -21.61 -36.96
N ALA A 7 -1.12 -21.65 -37.04
CA ALA A 7 -0.34 -21.24 -38.21
C ALA A 7 1.00 -21.98 -38.24
N VAL A 8 1.62 -22.02 -39.43
CA VAL A 8 2.98 -22.57 -39.63
C VAL A 8 3.79 -21.57 -40.45
N VAL A 9 4.95 -21.14 -39.95
CA VAL A 9 5.87 -20.21 -40.60
C VAL A 9 7.20 -20.93 -40.81
N GLU A 10 7.53 -21.30 -42.06
CA GLU A 10 8.78 -22.02 -42.41
C GLU A 10 9.06 -23.23 -41.49
N GLY A 11 8.02 -24.01 -41.19
CA GLY A 11 8.11 -25.21 -40.34
C GLY A 11 8.00 -24.95 -38.84
N PHE A 12 7.95 -23.67 -38.39
CA PHE A 12 7.64 -23.31 -37.02
C PHE A 12 6.12 -23.25 -36.81
N GLU A 13 5.62 -24.10 -35.91
CA GLU A 13 4.19 -24.14 -35.58
C GLU A 13 3.85 -23.13 -34.50
N ILE A 14 2.82 -22.31 -34.75
CA ILE A 14 2.21 -21.42 -33.75
C ILE A 14 0.92 -22.07 -33.28
N THR A 15 0.82 -22.31 -32.00
CA THR A 15 -0.30 -23.04 -31.41
C THR A 15 -1.19 -22.14 -30.55
N ASP A 16 -2.36 -22.64 -30.15
CA ASP A 16 -3.25 -21.93 -29.22
C ASP A 16 -2.61 -21.80 -27.82
N GLN A 17 -1.80 -22.76 -27.38
CA GLN A 17 -1.05 -22.66 -26.14
C GLN A 17 0.00 -21.54 -26.19
N ASP A 18 0.65 -21.33 -27.33
CA ASP A 18 1.62 -20.22 -27.48
C ASP A 18 0.91 -18.86 -27.31
N LEU A 19 -0.28 -18.72 -27.93
CA LEU A 19 -1.06 -17.50 -27.73
C LEU A 19 -1.51 -17.34 -26.27
N ASP A 20 -1.95 -18.39 -25.60
CA ASP A 20 -2.36 -18.33 -24.21
C ASP A 20 -1.18 -17.97 -23.28
N LEU A 21 0.03 -18.47 -23.55
CA LEU A 21 1.26 -18.07 -22.85
C LEU A 21 1.61 -16.59 -23.08
N ILE A 22 1.42 -16.10 -24.30
CA ILE A 22 1.64 -14.69 -24.63
C ILE A 22 0.61 -13.82 -23.89
N ILE A 23 -0.68 -14.18 -23.94
CA ILE A 23 -1.78 -13.49 -23.23
C ILE A 23 -1.49 -13.41 -21.74
N GLY A 24 -1.00 -14.49 -21.13
CA GLY A 24 -0.66 -14.54 -19.71
C GLY A 24 0.38 -13.51 -19.27
N LYS A 25 1.21 -12.98 -20.18
CA LYS A 25 2.21 -11.94 -19.90
C LYS A 25 1.66 -10.52 -19.89
N TYR A 26 0.45 -10.31 -20.40
CA TYR A 26 -0.19 -8.99 -20.42
C TYR A 26 -0.88 -8.67 -19.07
N PRO A 27 -1.03 -7.39 -18.72
CA PRO A 27 -1.86 -6.95 -17.61
C PRO A 27 -3.32 -7.42 -17.73
N GLU A 28 -4.01 -7.56 -16.61
CA GLU A 28 -5.35 -8.17 -16.51
C GLU A 28 -6.39 -7.48 -17.41
N ASP A 29 -6.35 -6.14 -17.48
CA ASP A 29 -7.21 -5.31 -18.32
C ASP A 29 -7.10 -5.63 -19.82
N LYS A 30 -5.93 -6.07 -20.29
CA LYS A 30 -5.69 -6.46 -21.69
C LYS A 30 -5.97 -7.92 -21.95
N ARG A 31 -5.83 -8.80 -20.94
CA ARG A 31 -6.06 -10.24 -21.10
C ARG A 31 -7.50 -10.56 -21.50
N GLU A 32 -8.46 -9.82 -20.94
CA GLU A 32 -9.88 -10.01 -21.25
C GLU A 32 -10.15 -9.85 -22.76
N TYR A 33 -9.70 -8.75 -23.33
CA TYR A 33 -9.84 -8.52 -24.77
C TYR A 33 -9.07 -9.54 -25.61
N LEU A 34 -7.80 -9.80 -25.28
CA LEU A 34 -6.94 -10.72 -26.05
C LEU A 34 -7.44 -12.19 -25.99
N SER A 35 -8.24 -12.54 -24.99
CA SER A 35 -8.86 -13.87 -24.87
C SER A 35 -10.09 -14.04 -25.75
N THR A 36 -10.65 -12.97 -26.34
CA THR A 36 -11.74 -13.06 -27.30
C THR A 36 -11.26 -13.65 -28.64
N GLU A 37 -12.19 -14.18 -29.45
CA GLU A 37 -11.83 -14.70 -30.79
C GLU A 37 -11.16 -13.65 -31.68
N ASP A 38 -11.66 -12.41 -31.69
CA ASP A 38 -11.07 -11.28 -32.45
C ASP A 38 -9.70 -10.90 -31.90
N GLY A 39 -9.55 -10.84 -30.56
CA GLY A 39 -8.28 -10.57 -29.89
C GLY A 39 -7.23 -11.65 -30.21
N LYS A 40 -7.59 -12.92 -30.10
CA LYS A 40 -6.70 -14.06 -30.45
C LYS A 40 -6.31 -14.04 -31.92
N LYS A 41 -7.23 -13.72 -32.83
CA LYS A 41 -6.93 -13.59 -34.25
C LYS A 41 -5.90 -12.48 -34.52
N LYS A 42 -6.08 -11.30 -33.93
CA LYS A 42 -5.11 -10.20 -34.06
C LYS A 42 -3.76 -10.56 -33.46
N LEU A 43 -3.74 -11.23 -32.30
CA LEU A 43 -2.51 -11.70 -31.68
C LEU A 43 -1.79 -12.74 -32.54
N LEU A 44 -2.54 -13.67 -33.20
CA LEU A 44 -1.98 -14.63 -34.13
C LEU A 44 -1.28 -13.95 -35.30
N GLU A 45 -1.93 -12.99 -35.96
CA GLU A 45 -1.33 -12.23 -37.06
C GLU A 45 -0.06 -11.47 -36.62
N GLN A 46 -0.08 -10.90 -35.43
CA GLN A 46 1.11 -10.26 -34.85
C GLN A 46 2.24 -11.28 -34.57
N THR A 47 1.91 -12.47 -34.05
CA THR A 47 2.89 -13.53 -33.79
C THR A 47 3.49 -14.04 -35.09
N ILE A 48 2.67 -14.24 -36.13
CA ILE A 48 3.16 -14.57 -37.49
C ILE A 48 4.14 -13.53 -37.97
N GLY A 49 3.80 -12.22 -37.81
CA GLY A 49 4.68 -11.11 -38.19
C GLY A 49 6.04 -11.15 -37.47
N PHE A 50 6.06 -11.48 -36.20
CA PHE A 50 7.30 -11.62 -35.44
C PHE A 50 8.14 -12.81 -35.90
N GLU A 51 7.53 -13.96 -36.22
CA GLU A 51 8.25 -15.11 -36.76
C GLU A 51 8.84 -14.81 -38.15
N LEU A 52 8.12 -14.08 -39.01
CA LEU A 52 8.66 -13.63 -40.28
C LEU A 52 9.85 -12.69 -40.12
N LEU A 53 9.80 -11.74 -39.16
CA LEU A 53 10.93 -10.87 -38.84
C LEU A 53 12.11 -11.63 -38.25
N ASN A 54 11.87 -12.66 -37.44
CA ASN A 54 12.90 -13.55 -36.93
C ASN A 54 13.62 -14.26 -38.09
N LYS A 55 12.87 -14.83 -39.03
CA LYS A 55 13.43 -15.46 -40.24
C LYS A 55 14.22 -14.50 -41.10
N PHE A 56 13.71 -13.28 -41.30
CA PHE A 56 14.45 -12.22 -41.99
C PHE A 56 15.78 -11.90 -41.27
N GLY A 57 15.75 -11.79 -39.94
CA GLY A 57 16.98 -11.57 -39.14
C GLY A 57 18.02 -12.68 -39.31
N GLU A 58 17.58 -13.95 -39.42
CA GLU A 58 18.46 -15.09 -39.73
C GLU A 58 19.01 -15.00 -41.15
N GLU A 59 18.16 -14.68 -42.14
CA GLU A 59 18.53 -14.56 -43.54
C GLU A 59 19.64 -13.48 -43.76
N VAL A 60 19.48 -12.32 -43.12
CA VAL A 60 20.48 -11.24 -43.20
C VAL A 60 21.60 -11.40 -42.15
N GLU A 61 21.71 -12.55 -41.50
CA GLU A 61 22.78 -12.96 -40.59
C GLU A 61 22.96 -12.05 -39.35
N LEU A 62 21.90 -11.35 -38.90
CA LEU A 62 21.95 -10.52 -37.70
C LEU A 62 22.37 -11.31 -36.45
N ASN A 63 21.93 -12.59 -36.38
CA ASN A 63 22.31 -13.51 -35.30
C ASN A 63 23.81 -13.89 -35.27
N LYS A 64 24.57 -13.56 -36.31
CA LYS A 64 26.02 -13.78 -36.38
C LYS A 64 26.84 -12.53 -36.08
N THR A 65 26.20 -11.37 -35.98
CA THR A 65 26.88 -10.11 -35.68
C THR A 65 27.48 -10.10 -34.27
N ASP A 66 28.54 -9.32 -34.08
CA ASP A 66 29.17 -9.16 -32.76
C ASP A 66 28.23 -8.47 -31.78
N GLU A 67 27.42 -7.53 -32.25
CA GLU A 67 26.40 -6.86 -31.44
C GLU A 67 25.38 -7.87 -30.86
N PHE A 68 24.86 -8.80 -31.69
CA PHE A 68 23.95 -9.84 -31.24
C PHE A 68 24.60 -10.78 -30.21
N LYS A 69 25.86 -11.20 -30.47
CA LYS A 69 26.60 -12.07 -29.53
C LYS A 69 26.82 -11.42 -28.18
N ILE A 70 27.23 -10.12 -28.15
CA ILE A 70 27.41 -9.36 -26.92
C ILE A 70 26.07 -9.24 -26.16
N ALA A 71 24.99 -8.93 -26.86
CA ALA A 71 23.66 -8.85 -26.27
C ALA A 71 23.23 -10.20 -25.67
N MET A 72 23.41 -11.29 -26.40
CA MET A 72 23.08 -12.64 -25.94
C MET A 72 23.89 -13.09 -24.72
N GLU A 73 25.17 -12.75 -24.69
CA GLU A 73 26.03 -13.04 -23.53
C GLU A 73 25.54 -12.28 -22.28
N SER A 74 25.19 -10.99 -22.45
CA SER A 74 24.64 -10.17 -21.35
C SER A 74 23.31 -10.75 -20.86
N TYR A 75 22.36 -11.00 -21.74
CA TYR A 75 21.05 -11.58 -21.38
C TYR A 75 21.18 -12.96 -20.72
N SER A 76 22.08 -13.80 -21.22
CA SER A 76 22.33 -15.12 -20.63
C SER A 76 22.84 -15.02 -19.19
N LYS A 77 23.76 -14.08 -18.94
CA LYS A 77 24.28 -13.79 -17.59
C LYS A 77 23.20 -13.25 -16.66
N GLU A 78 22.41 -12.28 -17.13
CA GLU A 78 21.32 -11.71 -16.35
C GLU A 78 20.28 -12.77 -15.99
N LEU A 79 19.87 -13.60 -16.95
CA LEU A 79 18.93 -14.70 -16.73
C LEU A 79 19.47 -15.68 -15.67
N LEU A 80 20.74 -16.05 -15.78
CA LEU A 80 21.36 -16.96 -14.81
C LEU A 80 21.38 -16.37 -13.41
N ILE A 81 21.70 -15.07 -13.27
CA ILE A 81 21.66 -14.35 -11.98
C ILE A 81 20.25 -14.38 -11.42
N GLN A 82 19.24 -14.07 -12.25
CA GLN A 82 17.83 -14.08 -11.82
C GLN A 82 17.39 -15.48 -11.38
N MET A 83 17.75 -16.52 -12.14
CA MET A 83 17.42 -17.91 -11.77
C MET A 83 18.10 -18.32 -10.48
N ALA A 84 19.38 -17.95 -10.28
CA ALA A 84 20.12 -18.23 -9.05
C ALA A 84 19.47 -17.50 -7.86
N MET A 85 19.09 -16.23 -8.02
CA MET A 85 18.40 -15.45 -7.01
C MET A 85 17.05 -16.12 -6.63
N ASN A 86 16.24 -16.46 -7.62
CA ASN A 86 14.96 -17.12 -7.39
C ASN A 86 15.15 -18.47 -6.67
N LYS A 87 16.19 -19.23 -7.01
CA LYS A 87 16.52 -20.48 -6.33
C LYS A 87 16.85 -20.24 -4.85
N VAL A 88 17.66 -19.24 -4.54
CA VAL A 88 18.01 -18.88 -3.16
C VAL A 88 16.79 -18.44 -2.37
N LEU A 89 15.96 -17.55 -2.95
CA LEU A 89 14.80 -16.98 -2.27
C LEU A 89 13.66 -17.98 -2.12
N SER A 90 13.52 -18.95 -3.02
CA SER A 90 12.50 -20.02 -2.93
C SER A 90 12.71 -20.99 -1.75
N GLU A 91 13.88 -20.97 -1.13
CA GLU A 91 14.16 -21.75 0.08
C GLU A 91 13.64 -21.09 1.36
N VAL A 92 13.24 -19.81 1.28
CA VAL A 92 12.66 -19.08 2.41
C VAL A 92 11.18 -19.43 2.52
N THR A 93 10.77 -19.89 3.69
CA THR A 93 9.37 -20.18 3.99
C THR A 93 9.03 -19.56 5.34
N ILE A 94 8.11 -18.62 5.35
CA ILE A 94 7.51 -18.03 6.56
C ILE A 94 6.10 -18.56 6.68
N THR A 95 5.75 -19.02 7.88
CA THR A 95 4.45 -19.65 8.16
C THR A 95 3.58 -18.76 9.03
N ASP A 96 2.27 -19.06 9.07
CA ASP A 96 1.34 -18.42 10.02
C ASP A 96 1.80 -18.53 11.47
N VAL A 97 2.46 -19.65 11.80
CA VAL A 97 3.02 -19.86 13.15
C VAL A 97 4.13 -18.86 13.48
N ASP A 98 4.94 -18.50 12.49
CA ASP A 98 6.01 -17.52 12.67
C ASP A 98 5.42 -16.10 12.81
N ALA A 99 4.40 -15.80 12.02
CA ALA A 99 3.65 -14.55 12.14
C ALA A 99 2.96 -14.42 13.51
N GLN A 100 2.33 -15.49 14.00
CA GLN A 100 1.70 -15.50 15.32
C GLN A 100 2.72 -15.27 16.43
N LYS A 101 3.87 -15.95 16.39
CA LYS A 101 4.96 -15.74 17.37
C LYS A 101 5.48 -14.32 17.36
N TYR A 102 5.62 -13.72 16.17
CA TYR A 102 6.04 -12.33 16.01
C TYR A 102 5.02 -11.38 16.65
N TYR A 103 3.74 -11.57 16.36
CA TYR A 103 2.64 -10.80 16.94
C TYR A 103 2.64 -10.90 18.48
N ASP A 104 2.69 -12.12 19.02
CA ASP A 104 2.65 -12.34 20.47
C ASP A 104 3.83 -11.68 21.20
N LYS A 105 5.00 -11.68 20.59
CA LYS A 105 6.20 -11.04 21.12
C LYS A 105 6.18 -9.51 21.01
N ASN A 106 5.43 -8.97 20.06
CA ASN A 106 5.47 -7.55 19.70
C ASN A 106 4.08 -6.88 19.79
N LYS A 107 3.18 -7.35 20.66
CA LYS A 107 1.78 -6.87 20.77
C LYS A 107 1.66 -5.36 20.89
N ASP A 108 2.59 -4.71 21.60
CA ASP A 108 2.57 -3.25 21.76
C ASP A 108 2.80 -2.48 20.45
N MET A 109 3.44 -3.09 19.44
CA MET A 109 3.60 -2.47 18.11
C MET A 109 2.28 -2.37 17.35
N PHE A 110 1.29 -3.20 17.71
CA PHE A 110 -0.03 -3.26 17.10
C PHE A 110 -1.09 -2.51 17.89
N ARG A 111 -0.66 -1.66 18.84
CA ARG A 111 -1.54 -0.82 19.64
C ARG A 111 -1.99 0.37 18.84
N GLU A 112 -3.30 0.49 18.64
CA GLU A 112 -3.91 1.70 18.10
C GLU A 112 -3.85 2.81 19.15
N GLN A 113 -3.48 4.00 18.74
CA GLN A 113 -3.56 5.16 19.61
C GLN A 113 -5.02 5.56 19.81
N PRO A 114 -5.39 6.07 21.00
CA PRO A 114 -6.73 6.55 21.23
C PRO A 114 -7.05 7.71 20.31
N THR A 115 -8.31 7.79 19.86
CA THR A 115 -8.80 8.89 19.03
C THR A 115 -10.10 9.44 19.58
N VAL A 116 -10.36 10.71 19.26
CA VAL A 116 -11.57 11.43 19.64
C VAL A 116 -12.20 12.02 18.39
N SER A 117 -13.52 11.90 18.25
CA SER A 117 -14.32 12.67 17.31
C SER A 117 -14.99 13.80 18.07
N ALA A 118 -14.80 15.05 17.63
CA ALA A 118 -15.34 16.19 18.33
C ALA A 118 -15.73 17.34 17.40
N LYS A 119 -16.57 18.21 17.94
CA LYS A 119 -16.94 19.52 17.39
C LYS A 119 -16.43 20.61 18.32
N HIS A 120 -16.20 21.80 17.80
CA HIS A 120 -15.87 22.95 18.63
C HIS A 120 -16.52 24.27 18.18
N ILE A 121 -16.61 25.20 19.11
CA ILE A 121 -16.95 26.59 18.86
C ILE A 121 -15.80 27.44 19.37
N LEU A 122 -15.23 28.30 18.53
CA LEU A 122 -14.15 29.18 18.88
C LEU A 122 -14.67 30.62 18.91
N VAL A 123 -14.43 31.33 20.02
CA VAL A 123 -14.74 32.74 20.18
C VAL A 123 -13.58 33.49 20.88
N GLU A 124 -13.56 34.83 20.80
CA GLU A 124 -12.45 35.61 21.34
C GLU A 124 -12.52 35.76 22.87
N LYS A 125 -13.74 35.80 23.45
CA LYS A 125 -13.96 36.14 24.85
C LYS A 125 -14.60 35.02 25.65
N GLU A 126 -14.17 34.88 26.89
CA GLU A 126 -14.68 33.85 27.79
C GLU A 126 -16.16 34.03 28.13
N GLU A 127 -16.58 35.31 28.34
CA GLU A 127 -17.98 35.63 28.63
C GLU A 127 -18.92 35.22 27.49
N GLU A 128 -18.44 35.34 26.23
CA GLU A 128 -19.19 34.91 25.05
C GLU A 128 -19.31 33.39 25.02
N ALA A 129 -18.21 32.66 25.26
CA ALA A 129 -18.23 31.21 25.35
C ALA A 129 -19.19 30.72 26.45
N LYS A 130 -19.15 31.32 27.64
CA LYS A 130 -20.07 30.98 28.74
C LYS A 130 -21.53 31.21 28.38
N LYS A 131 -21.82 32.32 27.71
CA LYS A 131 -23.16 32.65 27.24
C LYS A 131 -23.68 31.62 26.25
N ILE A 132 -22.85 31.28 25.23
CA ILE A 132 -23.20 30.27 24.22
C ILE A 132 -23.41 28.88 24.87
N LYS A 133 -22.57 28.52 25.83
CA LYS A 133 -22.75 27.26 26.57
C LYS A 133 -24.10 27.27 27.30
N SER A 134 -24.46 28.35 27.96
CA SER A 134 -25.76 28.47 28.67
C SER A 134 -26.96 28.34 27.71
N GLU A 135 -26.89 28.94 26.51
CA GLU A 135 -27.93 28.82 25.48
C GLU A 135 -28.06 27.34 25.00
N ILE A 136 -26.92 26.62 24.86
CA ILE A 136 -26.91 25.23 24.49
C ILE A 136 -27.46 24.34 25.61
N ASP A 137 -26.99 24.54 26.84
CA ASP A 137 -27.41 23.73 28.01
C ASP A 137 -28.92 23.93 28.31
N ALA A 138 -29.48 25.13 28.04
CA ALA A 138 -30.89 25.41 28.14
C ALA A 138 -31.73 24.80 26.98
N GLY A 139 -31.09 24.25 25.96
CA GLY A 139 -31.76 23.73 24.77
C GLY A 139 -32.32 24.78 23.81
N GLU A 140 -31.92 26.05 23.97
CA GLU A 140 -32.37 27.15 23.11
C GLU A 140 -31.78 27.07 21.70
N ILE A 141 -30.57 26.52 21.59
CA ILE A 141 -29.84 26.33 20.35
C ILE A 141 -29.05 25.01 20.40
N THR A 142 -28.93 24.30 19.25
CA THR A 142 -28.04 23.12 19.16
C THR A 142 -26.58 23.53 19.00
N PHE A 143 -25.67 22.69 19.38
CA PHE A 143 -24.21 22.94 19.27
C PHE A 143 -23.82 23.33 17.83
N GLU A 144 -24.30 22.60 16.83
CA GLU A 144 -23.99 22.86 15.42
C GLU A 144 -24.50 24.24 14.96
N LYS A 145 -25.74 24.59 15.35
CA LYS A 145 -26.30 25.92 15.03
C LYS A 145 -25.55 27.02 15.75
N ALA A 146 -25.10 26.78 16.97
CA ALA A 146 -24.28 27.73 17.72
C ALA A 146 -22.90 27.88 17.06
N ALA A 147 -22.28 26.80 16.60
CA ALA A 147 -21.03 26.85 15.85
C ALA A 147 -21.17 27.68 14.57
N MET A 148 -22.20 27.41 13.77
CA MET A 148 -22.47 28.19 12.54
C MET A 148 -22.70 29.68 12.81
N LYS A 149 -23.29 30.01 13.94
CA LYS A 149 -23.69 31.39 14.27
C LYS A 149 -22.56 32.20 14.91
N TYR A 150 -21.79 31.56 15.78
CA TYR A 150 -20.86 32.27 16.68
C TYR A 150 -19.40 31.95 16.47
N SER A 151 -19.08 30.76 15.92
CA SER A 151 -17.69 30.32 15.82
C SER A 151 -16.92 31.12 14.77
N THR A 152 -15.73 31.55 15.13
CA THR A 152 -14.78 32.21 14.23
C THR A 152 -13.88 31.26 13.48
N CYS A 153 -13.96 29.95 13.79
CA CYS A 153 -13.21 28.90 13.09
C CYS A 153 -13.88 28.52 11.76
N PRO A 154 -13.12 28.25 10.68
CA PRO A 154 -13.67 27.78 9.39
C PRO A 154 -14.54 26.51 9.48
N SER A 155 -14.35 25.67 10.49
CA SER A 155 -15.19 24.49 10.75
C SER A 155 -16.65 24.83 11.08
N ASN A 156 -16.97 26.13 11.31
CA ASN A 156 -18.34 26.57 11.57
C ASN A 156 -19.31 26.19 10.47
N ALA A 157 -18.86 26.13 9.21
CA ALA A 157 -19.68 25.75 8.06
C ALA A 157 -20.22 24.31 8.20
N ASP A 158 -19.46 23.44 8.86
CA ASP A 158 -19.81 22.03 9.13
C ASP A 158 -20.26 21.83 10.60
N GLY A 159 -20.92 22.85 11.21
CA GLY A 159 -21.39 22.78 12.59
C GLY A 159 -20.28 22.63 13.63
N GLY A 160 -19.09 23.07 13.32
CA GLY A 160 -17.90 23.00 14.19
C GLY A 160 -17.14 21.69 14.15
N SER A 161 -17.46 20.75 13.23
CA SER A 161 -16.84 19.43 13.17
C SER A 161 -15.35 19.50 12.90
N LEU A 162 -14.58 18.74 13.67
CA LEU A 162 -13.13 18.55 13.50
C LEU A 162 -12.79 17.12 12.97
N GLY A 163 -13.82 16.27 12.83
CA GLY A 163 -13.62 14.87 12.50
C GLY A 163 -12.95 14.08 13.62
N VAL A 164 -12.30 12.97 13.25
CA VAL A 164 -11.54 12.11 14.16
C VAL A 164 -10.08 12.55 14.22
N PHE A 165 -9.54 12.73 15.41
CA PHE A 165 -8.13 13.09 15.62
C PHE A 165 -7.51 12.28 16.77
N GLY A 166 -6.20 12.02 16.64
CA GLY A 166 -5.37 11.42 17.66
C GLY A 166 -4.60 12.46 18.47
N ARG A 167 -3.85 11.99 19.47
CA ARG A 167 -2.95 12.85 20.25
C ARG A 167 -1.85 13.46 19.37
N GLY A 168 -1.47 14.69 19.67
CA GLY A 168 -0.48 15.47 18.92
C GLY A 168 -1.01 16.20 17.69
N MET A 169 -2.31 16.07 17.38
CA MET A 169 -2.93 16.74 16.24
C MET A 169 -3.54 18.10 16.58
N MET A 170 -3.83 18.36 17.85
CA MET A 170 -4.43 19.61 18.34
C MET A 170 -3.49 20.31 19.31
N VAL A 171 -3.76 21.59 19.61
CA VAL A 171 -3.01 22.31 20.66
C VAL A 171 -3.22 21.62 22.02
N PRO A 172 -2.18 21.58 22.88
CA PRO A 172 -2.19 20.77 24.10
C PRO A 172 -3.40 21.03 25.01
N GLU A 173 -3.78 22.29 25.19
CA GLU A 173 -4.88 22.67 26.08
C GLU A 173 -6.23 22.17 25.58
N PHE A 174 -6.44 22.19 24.25
CA PHE A 174 -7.64 21.66 23.61
C PHE A 174 -7.67 20.13 23.68
N GLU A 175 -6.53 19.50 23.33
CA GLU A 175 -6.39 18.06 23.30
C GLU A 175 -6.65 17.43 24.67
N GLU A 176 -6.01 17.98 25.73
CA GLU A 176 -6.17 17.48 27.09
C GLU A 176 -7.64 17.46 27.51
N VAL A 177 -8.38 18.56 27.24
CA VAL A 177 -9.81 18.62 27.56
C VAL A 177 -10.62 17.65 26.69
N ALA A 178 -10.39 17.60 25.37
CA ALA A 178 -11.16 16.74 24.47
C ALA A 178 -11.02 15.27 24.86
N PHE A 179 -9.81 14.80 25.17
CA PHE A 179 -9.56 13.41 25.56
C PHE A 179 -10.13 13.06 26.95
N ASN A 180 -10.25 14.05 27.88
CA ASN A 180 -10.74 13.80 29.23
C ASN A 180 -12.25 14.08 29.41
N SER A 181 -12.90 14.80 28.47
CA SER A 181 -14.32 15.16 28.58
C SER A 181 -15.24 13.97 28.36
N GLU A 182 -16.44 14.03 28.91
CA GLU A 182 -17.49 13.05 28.66
C GLU A 182 -18.07 13.23 27.24
N VAL A 183 -18.50 12.11 26.65
CA VAL A 183 -19.14 12.11 25.32
C VAL A 183 -20.52 12.76 25.41
N ASN A 184 -20.87 13.59 24.42
CA ASN A 184 -22.12 14.35 24.33
C ASN A 184 -22.34 15.38 25.44
N VAL A 185 -21.27 15.82 26.11
CA VAL A 185 -21.31 16.90 27.09
C VAL A 185 -20.46 18.08 26.59
N VAL A 186 -21.06 19.27 26.58
CA VAL A 186 -20.34 20.49 26.20
C VAL A 186 -19.41 20.90 27.34
N THR A 187 -18.13 21.11 27.03
CA THR A 187 -17.12 21.50 28.04
C THR A 187 -17.32 22.90 28.57
N GLU A 188 -16.69 23.19 29.71
CA GLU A 188 -16.42 24.59 30.08
C GLU A 188 -15.50 25.26 29.03
N PRO A 189 -15.50 26.57 28.93
CA PRO A 189 -14.62 27.31 28.01
C PRO A 189 -13.15 26.96 28.22
N VAL A 190 -12.49 26.46 27.16
CA VAL A 190 -11.06 26.11 27.16
C VAL A 190 -10.26 27.20 26.50
N LYS A 191 -9.34 27.82 27.23
CA LYS A 191 -8.47 28.88 26.70
C LYS A 191 -7.31 28.24 25.91
N THR A 192 -7.07 28.75 24.71
CA THR A 192 -5.89 28.47 23.89
C THR A 192 -5.29 29.78 23.35
N GLN A 193 -4.22 29.68 22.58
CA GLN A 193 -3.65 30.83 21.87
C GLN A 193 -4.61 31.45 20.82
N PHE A 194 -5.65 30.75 20.39
CA PHE A 194 -6.61 31.18 19.37
C PHE A 194 -7.84 31.87 19.99
N GLY A 195 -8.08 31.71 21.27
CA GLY A 195 -9.28 32.19 21.96
C GLY A 195 -9.84 31.19 22.94
N TYR A 196 -11.15 31.19 23.09
CA TYR A 196 -11.89 30.28 23.97
C TYR A 196 -12.71 29.29 23.15
N HIS A 197 -12.54 28.01 23.48
CA HIS A 197 -13.22 26.89 22.80
C HIS A 197 -14.29 26.28 23.70
N LEU A 198 -15.46 26.03 23.15
CA LEU A 198 -16.40 25.03 23.67
C LEU A 198 -16.18 23.77 22.86
N ILE A 199 -16.08 22.62 23.49
CA ILE A 199 -15.80 21.37 22.87
C ILE A 199 -16.96 20.41 23.15
N LEU A 200 -17.43 19.70 22.12
CA LEU A 200 -18.40 18.62 22.24
C LEU A 200 -17.77 17.37 21.64
N VAL A 201 -17.51 16.37 22.48
CA VAL A 201 -16.97 15.09 22.05
C VAL A 201 -18.13 14.19 21.58
N ASP A 202 -18.13 13.80 20.31
CA ASP A 202 -19.15 12.90 19.74
C ASP A 202 -18.85 11.43 20.06
N ALA A 203 -17.58 11.03 20.00
CA ALA A 203 -17.16 9.67 20.26
C ALA A 203 -15.70 9.60 20.70
N LYS A 204 -15.36 8.56 21.44
CA LYS A 204 -13.99 8.20 21.82
C LYS A 204 -13.74 6.76 21.40
N ASN A 205 -12.57 6.53 20.79
CA ASN A 205 -12.06 5.21 20.56
C ASN A 205 -10.86 5.02 21.48
N ASP A 206 -11.00 4.09 22.39
CA ASP A 206 -9.92 3.76 23.32
C ASP A 206 -8.78 3.01 22.61
N THR A 207 -7.61 3.04 23.26
CA THR A 207 -6.48 2.25 22.85
C THR A 207 -6.86 0.77 22.81
N LYS A 208 -6.76 0.13 21.63
CA LYS A 208 -6.88 -1.32 21.50
C LYS A 208 -5.65 -1.90 20.82
N ILE A 209 -5.34 -3.15 21.09
CA ILE A 209 -4.36 -3.91 20.31
C ILE A 209 -5.15 -4.55 19.16
N LYS A 210 -4.69 -4.33 17.93
CA LYS A 210 -5.27 -4.99 16.76
C LYS A 210 -5.18 -6.50 16.91
N GLU A 211 -6.24 -7.20 16.59
CA GLU A 211 -6.23 -8.66 16.61
C GLU A 211 -5.27 -9.22 15.58
N PHE A 212 -4.73 -10.42 15.82
CA PHE A 212 -3.76 -11.04 14.92
C PHE A 212 -4.24 -11.11 13.47
N GLU A 213 -5.49 -11.49 13.24
CA GLU A 213 -6.07 -11.60 11.89
C GLU A 213 -6.10 -10.27 11.13
N GLU A 214 -6.17 -9.13 11.83
CA GLU A 214 -6.15 -7.79 11.22
C GLU A 214 -4.75 -7.40 10.71
N VAL A 215 -3.69 -7.98 11.29
CA VAL A 215 -2.29 -7.62 11.04
C VAL A 215 -1.44 -8.77 10.48
N LYS A 216 -2.03 -9.94 10.30
CA LYS A 216 -1.37 -11.17 9.85
C LYS A 216 -0.63 -10.99 8.53
N GLU A 217 -1.32 -10.50 7.50
CA GLU A 217 -0.73 -10.34 6.17
C GLU A 217 0.44 -9.34 6.14
N PRO A 218 0.34 -8.14 6.74
CA PRO A 218 1.49 -7.25 6.92
C PRO A 218 2.66 -7.91 7.64
N ILE A 219 2.41 -8.69 8.70
CA ILE A 219 3.46 -9.40 9.45
C ILE A 219 4.12 -10.45 8.56
N LEU A 220 3.36 -11.28 7.85
CA LEU A 220 3.89 -12.29 6.93
C LEU A 220 4.77 -11.64 5.86
N GLN A 221 4.31 -10.54 5.28
CA GLN A 221 5.06 -9.79 4.27
C GLN A 221 6.38 -9.25 4.84
N GLN A 222 6.35 -8.64 6.02
CA GLN A 222 7.55 -8.12 6.68
C GLN A 222 8.55 -9.24 6.99
N LEU A 223 8.11 -10.32 7.62
CA LEU A 223 8.97 -11.44 7.99
C LEU A 223 9.57 -12.12 6.76
N ASN A 224 8.78 -12.25 5.68
CA ASN A 224 9.27 -12.84 4.44
C ASN A 224 10.35 -11.97 3.78
N GLN A 225 10.16 -10.64 3.72
CA GLN A 225 11.16 -9.70 3.21
C GLN A 225 12.45 -9.76 4.03
N GLU A 226 12.35 -9.76 5.36
CA GLU A 226 13.49 -9.85 6.26
C GLU A 226 14.24 -11.18 6.10
N ALA A 227 13.52 -12.30 6.07
CA ALA A 227 14.11 -13.61 5.90
C ALA A 227 14.78 -13.78 4.52
N GLN A 228 14.16 -13.26 3.45
CA GLN A 228 14.75 -13.24 2.10
C GLN A 228 16.03 -12.39 2.06
N TYR A 229 16.01 -11.22 2.69
CA TYR A 229 17.18 -10.35 2.77
C TYR A 229 18.33 -11.05 3.51
N ASN A 230 18.05 -11.64 4.67
CA ASN A 230 19.06 -12.34 5.46
C ASN A 230 19.62 -13.55 4.70
N LYS A 231 18.76 -14.37 4.08
CA LYS A 231 19.16 -15.50 3.25
C LYS A 231 20.08 -15.07 2.10
N TYR A 232 19.73 -13.98 1.42
CA TYR A 232 20.54 -13.41 0.36
C TYR A 232 21.94 -12.99 0.86
N GLN A 233 22.01 -12.28 2.00
CA GLN A 233 23.28 -11.85 2.59
C GLN A 233 24.15 -13.04 3.00
N ASP A 234 23.57 -14.07 3.60
CA ASP A 234 24.27 -15.28 4.01
C ASP A 234 24.86 -16.02 2.80
N VAL A 235 24.07 -16.18 1.74
CA VAL A 235 24.55 -16.81 0.50
C VAL A 235 25.67 -16.00 -0.14
N LEU A 236 25.55 -14.66 -0.18
CA LEU A 236 26.63 -13.82 -0.73
C LEU A 236 27.93 -13.99 0.07
N LYS A 237 27.85 -14.03 1.39
CA LYS A 237 29.00 -14.25 2.27
C LYS A 237 29.67 -15.61 2.02
N ASP A 238 28.86 -16.65 1.85
CA ASP A 238 29.34 -17.99 1.52
C ASP A 238 30.02 -18.01 0.14
N LEU A 239 29.43 -17.33 -0.85
CA LEU A 239 29.99 -17.22 -2.20
C LEU A 239 31.29 -16.40 -2.20
N GLU A 240 31.40 -15.33 -1.42
CA GLU A 240 32.66 -14.56 -1.24
C GLU A 240 33.76 -15.43 -0.62
N GLY A 241 33.39 -16.32 0.29
CA GLY A 241 34.34 -17.30 0.84
C GLY A 241 34.81 -18.36 -0.15
N LYS A 242 33.90 -18.74 -1.08
CA LYS A 242 34.14 -19.76 -2.10
C LYS A 242 34.91 -19.22 -3.32
N TYR A 243 34.60 -17.99 -3.74
CA TYR A 243 35.17 -17.35 -4.92
C TYR A 243 36.07 -16.19 -4.50
N LYS A 244 37.24 -16.10 -5.14
CA LYS A 244 38.20 -14.98 -4.85
C LYS A 244 37.60 -13.66 -5.35
N VAL A 245 37.27 -12.76 -4.43
CA VAL A 245 36.84 -11.40 -4.73
C VAL A 245 38.02 -10.44 -4.51
N GLN A 246 38.40 -9.71 -5.55
CA GLN A 246 39.39 -8.62 -5.47
C GLN A 246 38.64 -7.30 -5.72
N ARG A 247 38.62 -6.42 -4.72
CA ARG A 247 38.08 -5.06 -4.84
C ARG A 247 39.22 -4.11 -5.19
N MET A 248 39.21 -3.60 -6.43
CA MET A 248 40.12 -2.55 -6.85
C MET A 248 39.57 -1.21 -6.38
N GLN A 249 40.37 -0.42 -5.68
CA GLN A 249 40.04 0.95 -5.29
C GLN A 249 40.44 1.92 -6.36
#